data_54661c846fa51aa652f6f2428304cf76
#
_entry.id   54661c846fa51aa652f6f2428304cf76
#
_cell.length_a   1.000
_cell.length_b   1.000
_cell.length_c   1.000
_cell.angle_alpha   90.00
_cell.angle_beta   90.00
_cell.angle_gamma   90.00
#
_symmetry.space_group_name_H-M   'P 1'
#
loop_
_entity.id
_entity.type
_entity.pdbx_description
1 polymer ?
#
loop_
_entity_poly.entity_id
_entity_poly.type
_entity_poly.pdbx_seq_one_letter_code
_entity_poly.pdbx_strand_id
1 'polypeptide(L)'
;GHIHTDILMKEVLKRDYNLLGKTRLSHIWHMTNTKDDKPLIITDGALNVLPNVKTKMHILRNVIDFSNRIGIERPKVAVLSATEEILDSVPSSIEADEITKLAKEENLNADVFGPLAFDNSISKKSAAIKGVKNIVAGDADVLLVPSVETGNSLVKMMIYFMGACAAGVVVGGKVPIVITSRSDEAQARLASIAAAVVALD
;
A
#
# COMPACT_ATOMS: atom_id res chain seq x y z
N GLY A 1 18.95 14.44 5.86
CA GLY A 1 18.41 15.27 6.91
C GLY A 1 18.60 14.68 8.30
N HIS A 2 18.59 15.54 9.30
CA HIS A 2 18.72 15.13 10.71
C HIS A 2 17.37 15.20 11.46
N ILE A 3 16.29 15.61 10.77
CA ILE A 3 14.95 15.67 11.35
C ILE A 3 14.31 14.28 11.27
N HIS A 4 13.80 13.79 12.39
CA HIS A 4 13.04 12.56 12.44
C HIS A 4 11.67 12.75 11.79
N THR A 5 11.20 11.72 11.07
CA THR A 5 9.91 11.70 10.36
C THR A 5 8.72 12.03 11.27
N ASP A 6 8.74 11.55 12.52
CA ASP A 6 7.69 11.80 13.50
C ASP A 6 7.57 13.28 13.89
N ILE A 7 8.68 14.03 13.93
CA ILE A 7 8.68 15.48 14.21
C ILE A 7 7.99 16.22 13.07
N LEU A 8 8.37 15.92 11.82
CA LEU A 8 7.74 16.52 10.64
C LEU A 8 6.26 16.17 10.57
N MET A 9 5.91 14.90 10.77
CA MET A 9 4.51 14.47 10.71
C MET A 9 3.66 15.08 11.81
N LYS A 10 4.19 15.29 13.02
CA LYS A 10 3.50 16.03 14.09
C LYS A 10 3.18 17.47 13.68
N GLU A 11 4.09 18.14 12.97
CA GLU A 11 3.82 19.49 12.45
C GLU A 11 2.73 19.44 11.37
N VAL A 12 2.84 18.54 10.39
CA VAL A 12 1.85 18.39 9.31
C VAL A 12 0.44 18.12 9.85
N LEU A 13 0.33 17.37 10.95
CA LEU A 13 -0.94 17.03 11.58
C LEU A 13 -1.57 18.18 12.39
N LYS A 14 -0.89 19.31 12.58
CA LYS A 14 -1.46 20.46 13.28
C LYS A 14 -2.62 21.06 12.47
N ARG A 15 -3.71 21.33 13.16
CA ARG A 15 -4.93 21.89 12.55
C ARG A 15 -4.73 23.26 11.92
N ASP A 16 -3.78 24.04 12.46
CA ASP A 16 -3.48 25.40 12.02
C ASP A 16 -3.02 25.48 10.56
N TYR A 17 -2.38 24.40 10.06
CA TYR A 17 -1.94 24.34 8.66
C TYR A 17 -3.03 23.86 7.71
N ASN A 18 -4.16 23.33 8.23
CA ASN A 18 -5.31 22.89 7.42
C ASN A 18 -4.92 21.89 6.29
N LEU A 19 -3.91 21.06 6.51
CA LEU A 19 -3.40 20.08 5.53
C LEU A 19 -4.11 18.74 5.56
N LEU A 20 -4.92 18.49 6.60
CA LEU A 20 -5.67 17.23 6.72
C LEU A 20 -6.80 17.18 5.70
N GLY A 21 -6.93 16.02 5.05
CA GLY A 21 -8.02 15.69 4.14
C GLY A 21 -9.22 15.06 4.85
N LYS A 22 -10.09 14.42 4.06
CA LYS A 22 -11.26 13.67 4.57
C LYS A 22 -10.88 12.26 5.04
N THR A 23 -9.77 11.72 4.55
CA THR A 23 -9.25 10.41 4.90
C THR A 23 -8.09 10.52 5.89
N ARG A 24 -7.78 9.40 6.56
CA ARG A 24 -6.56 9.30 7.37
C ARG A 24 -5.34 9.26 6.44
N LEU A 25 -4.25 9.93 6.83
CA LEU A 25 -3.00 9.85 6.06
C LEU A 25 -2.48 8.41 6.02
N SER A 26 -1.96 8.01 4.87
CA SER A 26 -1.32 6.72 4.67
C SER A 26 -0.12 6.84 3.75
N HIS A 27 0.82 5.90 3.87
CA HIS A 27 2.01 5.86 3.06
C HIS A 27 1.88 4.84 1.94
N ILE A 28 2.24 5.24 0.74
CA ILE A 28 2.28 4.39 -0.46
C ILE A 28 3.73 4.24 -0.91
N TRP A 29 4.13 2.99 -1.15
CA TRP A 29 5.35 2.64 -1.84
C TRP A 29 5.01 2.13 -3.23
N HIS A 30 5.42 2.87 -4.27
CA HIS A 30 5.38 2.40 -5.65
C HIS A 30 6.73 1.80 -6.00
N MET A 31 6.76 0.48 -6.19
CA MET A 31 7.96 -0.31 -6.38
C MET A 31 8.12 -0.64 -7.86
N THR A 32 9.26 -0.29 -8.44
CA THR A 32 9.64 -0.72 -9.80
C THR A 32 10.87 -1.60 -9.73
N ASN A 33 10.82 -2.74 -10.44
CA ASN A 33 11.92 -3.67 -10.53
C ASN A 33 12.47 -3.68 -11.96
N THR A 34 13.77 -3.82 -12.10
CA THR A 34 14.44 -3.92 -13.42
C THR A 34 14.11 -5.20 -14.19
N LYS A 35 13.53 -6.18 -13.53
CA LYS A 35 13.21 -7.50 -14.12
C LYS A 35 11.75 -7.65 -14.56
N ASP A 36 10.86 -6.82 -14.04
CA ASP A 36 9.42 -6.91 -14.30
C ASP A 36 8.91 -5.55 -14.77
N ASP A 37 8.15 -5.54 -15.86
CA ASP A 37 7.52 -4.32 -16.38
C ASP A 37 6.34 -3.85 -15.53
N LYS A 38 5.81 -4.73 -14.67
CA LYS A 38 4.66 -4.40 -13.82
C LYS A 38 5.13 -3.86 -12.46
N PRO A 39 4.83 -2.59 -12.13
CA PRO A 39 5.09 -2.07 -10.80
C PRO A 39 4.20 -2.74 -9.76
N LEU A 40 4.66 -2.78 -8.50
CA LEU A 40 3.91 -3.25 -7.36
C LEU A 40 3.75 -2.13 -6.35
N ILE A 41 2.53 -1.88 -5.90
CA ILE A 41 2.25 -0.88 -4.87
C ILE A 41 2.10 -1.58 -3.51
N ILE A 42 2.76 -1.06 -2.48
CA ILE A 42 2.68 -1.60 -1.10
C ILE A 42 2.19 -0.48 -0.17
N THR A 43 1.16 -0.75 0.62
CA THR A 43 0.56 0.20 1.57
C THR A 43 0.00 -0.50 2.82
N ASP A 44 0.08 -0.02 4.05
CA ASP A 44 0.91 1.06 4.55
C ASP A 44 2.15 0.47 5.23
N GLY A 45 3.32 0.74 4.70
CA GLY A 45 4.58 0.20 5.22
C GLY A 45 5.43 1.24 5.97
N ALA A 46 4.86 2.38 6.40
CA ALA A 46 5.66 3.43 7.01
C ALA A 46 4.93 4.31 8.05
N LEU A 47 3.62 4.47 8.00
CA LEU A 47 2.90 5.47 8.81
C LEU A 47 1.95 4.87 9.84
N ASN A 48 1.06 3.97 9.45
CA ASN A 48 0.08 3.35 10.35
C ASN A 48 0.62 2.02 10.88
N VAL A 49 1.03 1.99 12.16
CA VAL A 49 1.77 0.86 12.75
C VAL A 49 0.97 -0.44 12.73
N LEU A 50 -0.18 -0.46 13.38
CA LEU A 50 -1.09 -1.60 13.40
C LEU A 50 -2.53 -1.10 13.14
N PRO A 51 -2.87 -0.84 11.87
CA PRO A 51 -4.15 -0.26 11.52
C PRO A 51 -5.27 -1.29 11.70
N ASN A 52 -6.35 -0.88 12.37
CA ASN A 52 -7.59 -1.66 12.42
C ASN A 52 -8.35 -1.56 11.10
N VAL A 53 -9.43 -2.34 10.92
CA VAL A 53 -10.25 -2.38 9.70
C VAL A 53 -10.68 -0.99 9.25
N LYS A 54 -11.20 -0.15 10.14
CA LYS A 54 -11.60 1.23 9.82
C LYS A 54 -10.45 2.05 9.24
N THR A 55 -9.27 1.94 9.82
CA THR A 55 -8.05 2.63 9.32
C THR A 55 -7.61 2.04 7.98
N LYS A 56 -7.65 0.72 7.82
CA LYS A 56 -7.32 0.03 6.56
C LYS A 56 -8.27 0.43 5.43
N MET A 57 -9.55 0.69 5.71
CA MET A 57 -10.48 1.24 4.72
C MET A 57 -10.11 2.66 4.25
N HIS A 58 -9.56 3.51 5.13
CA HIS A 58 -8.99 4.80 4.70
C HIS A 58 -7.75 4.61 3.82
N ILE A 59 -6.84 3.71 4.22
CA ILE A 59 -5.64 3.36 3.45
C ILE A 59 -6.03 2.81 2.06
N LEU A 60 -7.03 1.94 2.01
CA LEU A 60 -7.56 1.36 0.78
C LEU A 60 -8.09 2.44 -0.17
N ARG A 61 -8.92 3.37 0.32
CA ARG A 61 -9.44 4.47 -0.52
C ARG A 61 -8.31 5.36 -1.05
N ASN A 62 -7.33 5.66 -0.22
CA ASN A 62 -6.18 6.46 -0.61
C ASN A 62 -5.36 5.78 -1.73
N VAL A 63 -5.10 4.47 -1.62
CA VAL A 63 -4.31 3.77 -2.63
C VAL A 63 -5.09 3.55 -3.93
N ILE A 64 -6.41 3.40 -3.87
CA ILE A 64 -7.26 3.36 -5.07
C ILE A 64 -7.20 4.70 -5.81
N ASP A 65 -7.37 5.82 -5.10
CA ASP A 65 -7.27 7.16 -5.69
C ASP A 65 -5.90 7.39 -6.32
N PHE A 66 -4.82 7.07 -5.60
CA PHE A 66 -3.46 7.15 -6.13
C PHE A 66 -3.27 6.27 -7.38
N SER A 67 -3.74 5.02 -7.35
CA SER A 67 -3.62 4.10 -8.48
C SER A 67 -4.32 4.63 -9.72
N ASN A 68 -5.52 5.21 -9.56
CA ASN A 68 -6.24 5.80 -10.67
C ASN A 68 -5.46 6.97 -11.29
N ARG A 69 -4.85 7.83 -10.48
CA ARG A 69 -4.03 8.97 -10.94
C ARG A 69 -2.79 8.56 -11.72
N ILE A 70 -2.18 7.44 -11.38
CA ILE A 70 -1.04 6.88 -12.15
C ILE A 70 -1.46 6.00 -13.33
N GLY A 71 -2.75 5.97 -13.69
CA GLY A 71 -3.28 5.30 -14.89
C GLY A 71 -3.75 3.86 -14.67
N ILE A 72 -3.85 3.37 -13.43
CA ILE A 72 -4.47 2.07 -13.13
C ILE A 72 -5.95 2.31 -12.80
N GLU A 73 -6.81 2.31 -13.83
CA GLU A 73 -8.24 2.69 -13.70
C GLU A 73 -9.01 1.83 -12.69
N ARG A 74 -8.71 0.53 -12.60
CA ARG A 74 -9.34 -0.41 -11.67
C ARG A 74 -8.29 -1.33 -11.04
N PRO A 75 -7.59 -0.87 -9.96
CA PRO A 75 -6.51 -1.62 -9.36
C PRO A 75 -6.98 -2.90 -8.70
N LYS A 76 -6.19 -3.97 -8.85
CA LYS A 76 -6.35 -5.25 -8.15
C LYS A 76 -5.63 -5.16 -6.82
N VAL A 77 -6.39 -5.12 -5.74
CA VAL A 77 -5.87 -4.97 -4.38
C VAL A 77 -5.95 -6.29 -3.63
N ALA A 78 -4.79 -6.86 -3.33
CA ALA A 78 -4.68 -8.00 -2.43
C ALA A 78 -4.61 -7.52 -0.98
N VAL A 79 -5.54 -7.96 -0.13
CA VAL A 79 -5.49 -7.73 1.31
C VAL A 79 -4.70 -8.86 1.94
N LEU A 80 -3.46 -8.55 2.37
CA LEU A 80 -2.50 -9.56 2.81
C LEU A 80 -2.81 -10.13 4.18
N SER A 81 -2.61 -11.44 4.26
CA SER A 81 -2.53 -12.22 5.49
C SER A 81 -1.42 -13.27 5.36
N ALA A 82 -1.23 -14.09 6.36
CA ALA A 82 -0.33 -15.25 6.30
C ALA A 82 -0.95 -16.45 5.56
N THR A 83 -2.25 -16.41 5.26
CA THR A 83 -3.03 -17.52 4.69
C THR A 83 -4.13 -16.97 3.78
N GLU A 84 -4.65 -17.82 2.91
CA GLU A 84 -5.86 -17.60 2.10
C GLU A 84 -7.15 -18.06 2.79
N GLU A 85 -7.04 -18.71 3.96
CA GLU A 85 -8.19 -19.17 4.75
C GLU A 85 -8.51 -18.20 5.87
N ILE A 86 -9.78 -18.10 6.24
CA ILE A 86 -10.23 -17.30 7.39
C ILE A 86 -10.05 -18.16 8.64
N LEU A 87 -9.11 -17.77 9.50
CA LEU A 87 -8.73 -18.52 10.70
C LEU A 87 -8.76 -17.62 11.93
N ASP A 88 -9.43 -18.07 13.00
CA ASP A 88 -9.47 -17.34 14.29
C ASP A 88 -8.07 -17.15 14.90
N SER A 89 -7.15 -18.07 14.65
CA SER A 89 -5.75 -17.99 15.08
C SER A 89 -4.92 -16.97 14.29
N VAL A 90 -5.44 -16.44 13.17
CA VAL A 90 -4.78 -15.47 12.30
C VAL A 90 -5.67 -14.23 12.13
N PRO A 91 -5.66 -13.27 13.08
CA PRO A 91 -6.57 -12.11 13.04
C PRO A 91 -6.53 -11.32 11.74
N SER A 92 -5.38 -11.22 11.08
CA SER A 92 -5.25 -10.55 9.80
C SER A 92 -6.09 -11.20 8.68
N SER A 93 -6.41 -12.50 8.78
CA SER A 93 -7.27 -13.19 7.80
C SER A 93 -8.74 -12.77 7.94
N ILE A 94 -9.20 -12.61 9.17
CA ILE A 94 -10.56 -12.13 9.49
C ILE A 94 -10.72 -10.68 9.02
N GLU A 95 -9.75 -9.81 9.35
CA GLU A 95 -9.76 -8.41 8.94
C GLU A 95 -9.73 -8.26 7.40
N ALA A 96 -8.95 -9.13 6.71
CA ALA A 96 -8.86 -9.09 5.25
C ALA A 96 -10.18 -9.47 4.57
N ASP A 97 -10.90 -10.46 5.10
CA ASP A 97 -12.23 -10.83 4.64
C ASP A 97 -13.25 -9.69 4.89
N GLU A 98 -13.21 -9.07 6.08
CA GLU A 98 -14.06 -7.92 6.40
C GLU A 98 -13.81 -6.74 5.45
N ILE A 99 -12.55 -6.40 5.18
CA ILE A 99 -12.19 -5.34 4.23
C ILE A 99 -12.69 -5.67 2.83
N THR A 100 -12.58 -6.91 2.38
CA THR A 100 -13.08 -7.38 1.09
C THR A 100 -14.59 -7.16 0.97
N LYS A 101 -15.36 -7.50 2.01
CA LYS A 101 -16.81 -7.29 2.07
C LYS A 101 -17.17 -5.80 2.05
N LEU A 102 -16.53 -4.99 2.91
CA LEU A 102 -16.75 -3.54 2.97
C LEU A 102 -16.42 -2.84 1.65
N ALA A 103 -15.33 -3.21 0.98
CA ALA A 103 -14.96 -2.66 -0.31
C ALA A 103 -16.04 -2.91 -1.39
N LYS A 104 -16.65 -4.09 -1.35
CA LYS A 104 -17.77 -4.45 -2.23
C LYS A 104 -19.04 -3.68 -1.87
N GLU A 105 -19.39 -3.59 -0.59
CA GLU A 105 -20.56 -2.86 -0.11
C GLU A 105 -20.51 -1.36 -0.46
N GLU A 106 -19.31 -0.76 -0.33
CA GLU A 106 -19.07 0.64 -0.70
C GLU A 106 -18.92 0.86 -2.21
N ASN A 107 -18.95 -0.21 -3.02
CA ASN A 107 -18.75 -0.17 -4.47
C ASN A 107 -17.51 0.61 -4.88
N LEU A 108 -16.36 0.31 -4.23
CA LEU A 108 -15.09 0.97 -4.54
C LEU A 108 -14.65 0.64 -5.97
N ASN A 109 -14.02 1.62 -6.65
CA ASN A 109 -13.51 1.43 -8.01
C ASN A 109 -12.20 0.62 -8.02
N ALA A 110 -12.25 -0.62 -7.53
CA ALA A 110 -11.13 -1.55 -7.46
C ALA A 110 -11.64 -2.98 -7.37
N ASP A 111 -10.81 -3.94 -7.74
CA ASP A 111 -11.03 -5.35 -7.43
C ASP A 111 -10.27 -5.67 -6.15
N VAL A 112 -10.97 -5.79 -5.02
CA VAL A 112 -10.39 -6.02 -3.70
C VAL A 112 -10.68 -7.44 -3.26
N PHE A 113 -9.64 -8.17 -2.85
CA PHE A 113 -9.78 -9.54 -2.38
C PHE A 113 -8.73 -9.90 -1.33
N GLY A 114 -9.19 -10.60 -0.30
CA GLY A 114 -8.41 -11.21 0.77
C GLY A 114 -9.29 -12.07 1.67
N PRO A 115 -8.67 -12.87 2.55
CA PRO A 115 -7.23 -12.95 2.80
C PRO A 115 -6.45 -13.59 1.66
N LEU A 116 -5.24 -13.09 1.41
CA LEU A 116 -4.28 -13.70 0.50
C LEU A 116 -2.90 -13.73 1.16
N ALA A 117 -2.19 -14.86 1.02
CA ALA A 117 -0.78 -14.91 1.32
C ALA A 117 0.03 -14.20 0.21
N PHE A 118 1.26 -13.80 0.50
CA PHE A 118 2.10 -13.06 -0.44
C PHE A 118 2.26 -13.76 -1.80
N ASP A 119 2.57 -15.06 -1.77
CA ASP A 119 2.76 -15.87 -2.99
C ASP A 119 1.48 -15.96 -3.84
N ASN A 120 0.31 -16.08 -3.19
CA ASN A 120 -0.99 -16.12 -3.87
C ASN A 120 -1.39 -14.77 -4.44
N SER A 121 -0.85 -13.68 -3.91
CA SER A 121 -1.14 -12.32 -4.38
C SER A 121 -0.42 -12.01 -5.69
N ILE A 122 0.81 -12.53 -5.89
CA ILE A 122 1.70 -12.14 -6.99
C ILE A 122 2.02 -13.28 -7.98
N SER A 123 1.67 -14.54 -7.66
CA SER A 123 1.97 -15.70 -8.50
C SER A 123 0.71 -16.45 -8.91
N LYS A 124 0.34 -16.36 -10.18
CA LYS A 124 -0.78 -17.14 -10.77
C LYS A 124 -0.61 -18.65 -10.55
N LYS A 125 0.64 -19.13 -10.58
CA LYS A 125 0.95 -20.54 -10.32
C LYS A 125 0.63 -20.92 -8.87
N SER A 126 1.06 -20.11 -7.91
CA SER A 126 0.78 -20.37 -6.48
C SER A 126 -0.72 -20.28 -6.18
N ALA A 127 -1.41 -19.28 -6.71
CA ALA A 127 -2.85 -19.14 -6.58
C ALA A 127 -3.59 -20.37 -7.15
N ALA A 128 -3.19 -20.85 -8.33
CA ALA A 128 -3.80 -22.03 -8.94
C ALA A 128 -3.57 -23.32 -8.14
N ILE A 129 -2.36 -23.55 -7.61
CA ILE A 129 -2.02 -24.71 -6.76
C ILE A 129 -2.89 -24.72 -5.50
N LYS A 130 -3.12 -23.57 -4.89
CA LYS A 130 -3.94 -23.42 -3.68
C LYS A 130 -5.44 -23.29 -3.97
N GLY A 131 -5.83 -23.37 -5.25
CA GLY A 131 -7.25 -23.35 -5.66
C GLY A 131 -7.95 -21.99 -5.48
N VAL A 132 -7.21 -20.90 -5.33
CA VAL A 132 -7.76 -19.56 -5.18
C VAL A 132 -8.27 -19.05 -6.52
N LYS A 133 -9.60 -18.92 -6.65
CA LYS A 133 -10.27 -18.49 -7.88
C LYS A 133 -10.77 -17.05 -7.72
N ASN A 134 -9.89 -16.09 -7.95
CA ASN A 134 -10.25 -14.66 -7.94
C ASN A 134 -9.35 -13.89 -8.93
N ILE A 135 -9.86 -12.80 -9.50
CA ILE A 135 -9.14 -11.98 -10.49
C ILE A 135 -7.90 -11.28 -9.91
N VAL A 136 -7.89 -11.04 -8.60
CA VAL A 136 -6.77 -10.44 -7.86
C VAL A 136 -5.66 -11.46 -7.62
N ALA A 137 -6.03 -12.74 -7.40
CA ALA A 137 -5.08 -13.78 -7.03
C ALA A 137 -4.03 -14.02 -8.13
N GLY A 138 -2.76 -13.86 -7.77
CA GLY A 138 -1.61 -14.00 -8.65
C GLY A 138 -1.36 -12.85 -9.61
N ASP A 139 -2.12 -11.74 -9.50
CA ASP A 139 -2.04 -10.62 -10.43
C ASP A 139 -2.30 -9.25 -9.74
N ALA A 140 -2.02 -9.15 -8.45
CA ALA A 140 -2.23 -7.94 -7.70
C ALA A 140 -1.39 -6.77 -8.22
N ASP A 141 -1.98 -5.58 -8.26
CA ASP A 141 -1.32 -4.30 -8.49
C ASP A 141 -0.91 -3.67 -7.15
N VAL A 142 -1.69 -3.95 -6.10
CA VAL A 142 -1.55 -3.36 -4.77
C VAL A 142 -1.56 -4.46 -3.71
N LEU A 143 -0.64 -4.35 -2.75
CA LEU A 143 -0.64 -5.13 -1.52
C LEU A 143 -1.03 -4.21 -0.35
N LEU A 144 -2.20 -4.43 0.23
CA LEU A 144 -2.61 -3.83 1.49
C LEU A 144 -2.13 -4.72 2.63
N VAL A 145 -1.10 -4.28 3.35
CA VAL A 145 -0.43 -5.10 4.38
C VAL A 145 -1.12 -5.03 5.75
N PRO A 146 -1.00 -6.08 6.57
CA PRO A 146 -1.61 -6.13 7.90
C PRO A 146 -0.99 -5.16 8.90
N SER A 147 0.30 -4.87 8.79
CA SER A 147 1.05 -4.01 9.71
C SER A 147 2.22 -3.31 9.03
N VAL A 148 2.74 -2.26 9.67
CA VAL A 148 3.90 -1.52 9.19
C VAL A 148 5.15 -2.40 9.06
N GLU A 149 5.33 -3.35 9.96
CA GLU A 149 6.49 -4.27 9.94
C GLU A 149 6.47 -5.13 8.68
N THR A 150 5.28 -5.66 8.31
CA THR A 150 5.12 -6.45 7.08
C THR A 150 5.45 -5.61 5.85
N GLY A 151 4.85 -4.43 5.74
CA GLY A 151 5.07 -3.55 4.58
C GLY A 151 6.51 -3.07 4.48
N ASN A 152 7.09 -2.61 5.59
CA ASN A 152 8.46 -2.14 5.63
C ASN A 152 9.47 -3.25 5.28
N SER A 153 9.27 -4.47 5.80
CA SER A 153 10.13 -5.61 5.51
C SER A 153 10.07 -6.00 4.02
N LEU A 154 8.89 -6.04 3.41
CA LEU A 154 8.73 -6.32 1.98
C LEU A 154 9.43 -5.26 1.12
N VAL A 155 9.22 -3.97 1.41
CA VAL A 155 9.86 -2.88 0.68
C VAL A 155 11.39 -2.94 0.80
N LYS A 156 11.91 -3.14 2.02
CA LYS A 156 13.36 -3.25 2.24
C LYS A 156 13.95 -4.48 1.55
N MET A 157 13.27 -5.63 1.60
CA MET A 157 13.68 -6.82 0.87
C MET A 157 13.77 -6.54 -0.64
N MET A 158 12.77 -5.90 -1.23
CA MET A 158 12.78 -5.55 -2.66
C MET A 158 13.92 -4.58 -3.02
N ILE A 159 14.20 -3.56 -2.18
CA ILE A 159 15.31 -2.63 -2.40
C ILE A 159 16.66 -3.35 -2.32
N TYR A 160 16.93 -4.04 -1.21
CA TYR A 160 18.27 -4.55 -0.93
C TYR A 160 18.61 -5.85 -1.67
N PHE A 161 17.64 -6.72 -1.92
CA PHE A 161 17.88 -8.00 -2.59
C PHE A 161 17.50 -8.02 -4.07
N MET A 162 16.55 -7.18 -4.48
CA MET A 162 16.07 -7.15 -5.88
C MET A 162 16.51 -5.88 -6.64
N GLY A 163 17.13 -4.91 -5.97
CA GLY A 163 17.54 -3.65 -6.59
C GLY A 163 16.37 -2.78 -7.04
N ALA A 164 15.20 -2.95 -6.42
CA ALA A 164 14.02 -2.18 -6.79
C ALA A 164 14.14 -0.70 -6.42
N CYS A 165 13.63 0.18 -7.29
CA CYS A 165 13.43 1.58 -6.97
C CYS A 165 12.10 1.75 -6.21
N ALA A 166 12.15 2.42 -5.08
CA ALA A 166 11.00 2.67 -4.21
C ALA A 166 10.63 4.16 -4.23
N ALA A 167 9.51 4.50 -4.85
CA ALA A 167 8.93 5.84 -4.76
C ALA A 167 7.94 5.89 -3.60
N GLY A 168 8.22 6.68 -2.56
CA GLY A 168 7.41 6.80 -1.36
C GLY A 168 6.65 8.12 -1.28
N VAL A 169 5.34 8.07 -1.03
CA VAL A 169 4.50 9.26 -0.87
C VAL A 169 3.45 9.05 0.22
N VAL A 170 3.23 10.06 1.05
CA VAL A 170 2.11 10.11 2.00
C VAL A 170 0.95 10.83 1.34
N VAL A 171 -0.21 10.20 1.34
CA VAL A 171 -1.46 10.67 0.73
C VAL A 171 -2.61 10.70 1.73
N GLY A 172 -3.78 11.16 1.32
CA GLY A 172 -4.97 11.30 2.17
C GLY A 172 -5.11 12.68 2.82
N GLY A 173 -4.09 13.54 2.69
CA GLY A 173 -4.14 14.96 3.00
C GLY A 173 -4.61 15.80 1.80
N LYS A 174 -4.62 17.13 1.97
CA LYS A 174 -4.91 18.08 0.89
C LYS A 174 -3.75 18.21 -0.11
N VAL A 175 -2.56 17.82 0.31
CA VAL A 175 -1.34 17.77 -0.50
C VAL A 175 -0.60 16.47 -0.21
N PRO A 176 0.07 15.87 -1.19
CA PRO A 176 0.96 14.75 -0.97
C PRO A 176 2.22 15.20 -0.21
N ILE A 177 2.79 14.31 0.60
CA ILE A 177 3.98 14.60 1.39
C ILE A 177 5.05 13.59 1.04
N VAL A 178 6.26 14.07 0.70
CA VAL A 178 7.41 13.24 0.41
C VAL A 178 8.36 13.25 1.59
N ILE A 179 8.54 12.07 2.21
CA ILE A 179 9.49 11.87 3.29
C ILE A 179 10.35 10.67 2.91
N THR A 180 11.56 10.94 2.43
CA THR A 180 12.50 9.92 2.01
C THR A 180 13.34 9.42 3.19
N SER A 181 13.77 8.15 3.12
CA SER A 181 14.72 7.60 4.08
C SER A 181 16.08 8.28 3.92
N ARG A 182 16.85 8.36 4.99
CA ARG A 182 18.26 8.83 4.95
C ARG A 182 19.14 7.98 4.06
N SER A 183 18.80 6.70 3.92
CA SER A 183 19.52 5.73 3.08
C SER A 183 19.01 5.66 1.63
N ASP A 184 17.98 6.43 1.25
CA ASP A 184 17.47 6.39 -0.11
C ASP A 184 18.44 7.04 -1.10
N GLU A 185 18.61 6.40 -2.25
CA GLU A 185 19.42 6.90 -3.35
C GLU A 185 18.72 8.08 -4.05
N ALA A 186 19.48 8.84 -4.85
CA ALA A 186 18.96 10.00 -5.58
C ALA A 186 17.79 9.64 -6.52
N GLN A 187 17.85 8.48 -7.16
CA GLN A 187 16.79 8.00 -8.05
C GLN A 187 15.48 7.76 -7.29
N ALA A 188 15.52 7.12 -6.14
CA ALA A 188 14.32 6.87 -5.31
C ALA A 188 13.71 8.17 -4.81
N ARG A 189 14.54 9.16 -4.46
CA ARG A 189 14.07 10.49 -4.05
C ARG A 189 13.38 11.23 -5.20
N LEU A 190 13.97 11.20 -6.40
CA LEU A 190 13.37 11.78 -7.59
C LEU A 190 12.05 11.10 -7.96
N ALA A 191 12.02 9.76 -7.91
CA ALA A 191 10.81 8.97 -8.16
C ALA A 191 9.70 9.30 -7.14
N SER A 192 10.05 9.51 -5.87
CA SER A 192 9.08 9.93 -4.83
C SER A 192 8.49 11.31 -5.10
N ILE A 193 9.30 12.26 -5.58
CA ILE A 193 8.82 13.59 -5.98
C ILE A 193 7.90 13.46 -7.20
N ALA A 194 8.28 12.67 -8.21
CA ALA A 194 7.44 12.43 -9.39
C ALA A 194 6.09 11.79 -9.01
N ALA A 195 6.09 10.78 -8.12
CA ALA A 195 4.86 10.18 -7.60
C ALA A 195 3.97 11.19 -6.87
N ALA A 196 4.56 12.11 -6.10
CA ALA A 196 3.82 13.16 -5.44
C ALA A 196 3.20 14.17 -6.41
N VAL A 197 3.90 14.52 -7.50
CA VAL A 197 3.37 15.42 -8.55
C VAL A 197 2.16 14.77 -9.22
N VAL A 198 2.27 13.50 -9.62
CA VAL A 198 1.14 12.76 -10.23
C VAL A 198 -0.03 12.62 -9.25
N ALA A 199 0.23 12.52 -7.94
CA ALA A 199 -0.83 12.45 -6.92
C ALA A 199 -1.55 13.79 -6.67
N LEU A 200 -1.09 14.91 -7.25
CA LEU A 200 -1.75 16.23 -7.15
C LEU A 200 -2.84 16.43 -8.20
N ASP A 201 -2.68 15.85 -9.38
CA ASP A 201 -3.61 15.96 -10.53
C ASP A 201 -4.81 15.00 -10.37
#